data_c0bfa3e939dff184cb55615acf99db15
#
_entry.id   c0bfa3e939dff184cb55615acf99db15
#
_cell.length_a   1.000
_cell.length_b   1.000
_cell.length_c   1.000
_cell.angle_alpha   90.00
_cell.angle_beta   90.00
_cell.angle_gamma   90.00
#
_symmetry.space_group_name_H-M   'P 1'
#
loop_
_entity.id
_entity.type
_entity.pdbx_description
1 polymer ?
#
loop_
_entity_poly.entity_id
_entity_poly.type
_entity_poly.pdbx_seq_one_letter_code
_entity_poly.pdbx_strand_id
1 'polypeptide(L)'
;VLNAIVIGIFPEKEVTVKVEDHVIHVKGDTILIATGASENMVTFPGWTLPGVIGAGAAQTMMNLHGTLPGKRVLMLGSGNVGLVVSFQLMQAGCEVVAVADAAPRVGGYGVHAAKVARCGVPFYLSHTIISADGEDCVTGVTIGEVDKNWQIIPGTEKHFDVDTICLAVGLSPMSKLCDMAGCVMEDNPAKAGFVPTVNEYGETSVPGIYAAGDVSGIEEASSAMIEGRIAGMAAAARLGVMAEETGKE
;
A
#
# COMPACT_ATOMS: atom_id res chain seq x y z
N VAL A 1 -21.91 -3.14 -10.54
CA VAL A 1 -21.32 -4.39 -11.05
C VAL A 1 -20.18 -4.77 -10.13
N LEU A 2 -20.20 -5.98 -9.58
CA LEU A 2 -19.15 -6.54 -8.74
C LEU A 2 -18.33 -7.55 -9.55
N ASN A 3 -17.13 -7.89 -9.05
CA ASN A 3 -16.20 -8.81 -9.72
C ASN A 3 -15.88 -8.37 -11.15
N ALA A 4 -15.63 -7.09 -11.31
CA ALA A 4 -15.41 -6.44 -12.59
C ALA A 4 -14.14 -5.60 -12.54
N ILE A 5 -13.41 -5.54 -13.64
CA ILE A 5 -12.16 -4.79 -13.75
C ILE A 5 -12.41 -3.58 -14.65
N VAL A 6 -12.19 -2.38 -14.12
CA VAL A 6 -12.14 -1.17 -14.93
C VAL A 6 -10.84 -1.15 -15.71
N ILE A 7 -10.93 -1.14 -17.04
CA ILE A 7 -9.77 -1.15 -17.93
C ILE A 7 -9.53 0.20 -18.62
N GLY A 8 -10.47 1.13 -18.48
CA GLY A 8 -10.30 2.49 -19.01
C GLY A 8 -11.43 3.42 -18.58
N ILE A 9 -11.07 4.70 -18.47
CA ILE A 9 -12.00 5.82 -18.33
C ILE A 9 -11.72 6.78 -19.47
N PHE A 10 -12.76 7.16 -20.20
CA PHE A 10 -12.67 7.98 -21.40
C PHE A 10 -13.37 9.32 -21.19
N PRO A 11 -13.12 10.31 -22.09
CA PRO A 11 -13.88 11.53 -22.12
C PRO A 11 -15.40 11.26 -22.04
N GLU A 12 -16.18 12.23 -21.56
CA GLU A 12 -17.64 12.11 -21.40
C GLU A 12 -18.07 11.10 -20.31
N LYS A 13 -17.13 10.70 -19.42
CA LYS A 13 -17.38 9.77 -18.30
C LYS A 13 -17.90 8.40 -18.74
N GLU A 14 -17.36 7.91 -19.83
CA GLU A 14 -17.53 6.52 -20.26
C GLU A 14 -16.44 5.65 -19.62
N VAL A 15 -16.87 4.54 -19.03
CA VAL A 15 -16.01 3.58 -18.33
C VAL A 15 -16.10 2.24 -19.03
N THR A 16 -14.96 1.71 -19.45
CA THR A 16 -14.87 0.37 -20.01
C THR A 16 -14.53 -0.63 -18.90
N VAL A 17 -15.38 -1.63 -18.78
CA VAL A 17 -15.30 -2.60 -17.69
C VAL A 17 -15.28 -4.01 -18.26
N LYS A 18 -14.29 -4.81 -17.85
CA LYS A 18 -14.25 -6.25 -18.11
C LYS A 18 -15.03 -6.98 -17.02
N VAL A 19 -16.01 -7.77 -17.42
CA VAL A 19 -16.84 -8.63 -16.57
C VAL A 19 -16.74 -10.04 -17.13
N GLU A 20 -16.13 -10.96 -16.40
CA GLU A 20 -15.86 -12.32 -16.85
C GLU A 20 -15.17 -12.34 -18.23
N ASP A 21 -15.83 -12.87 -19.26
CA ASP A 21 -15.28 -13.01 -20.61
C ASP A 21 -15.74 -11.92 -21.60
N HIS A 22 -16.45 -10.90 -21.12
CA HIS A 22 -16.95 -9.82 -21.97
C HIS A 22 -16.59 -8.43 -21.45
N VAL A 23 -16.70 -7.44 -22.32
CA VAL A 23 -16.47 -6.04 -22.01
C VAL A 23 -17.77 -5.27 -22.15
N ILE A 24 -18.06 -4.43 -21.17
CA ILE A 24 -19.20 -3.52 -21.17
C ILE A 24 -18.73 -2.07 -21.10
N HIS A 25 -19.53 -1.17 -21.66
CA HIS A 25 -19.36 0.27 -21.52
C HIS A 25 -20.44 0.82 -20.60
N VAL A 26 -20.01 1.57 -19.60
CA VAL A 26 -20.91 2.20 -18.63
C VAL A 26 -20.68 3.71 -18.68
N LYS A 27 -21.75 4.47 -18.82
CA LYS A 27 -21.70 5.94 -18.76
C LYS A 27 -22.27 6.40 -17.42
N GLY A 28 -21.52 7.25 -16.72
CA GLY A 28 -21.93 7.85 -15.46
C GLY A 28 -22.07 9.36 -15.55
N ASP A 29 -22.93 9.94 -14.75
CA ASP A 29 -23.02 11.40 -14.61
C ASP A 29 -21.83 11.95 -13.78
N THR A 30 -21.38 11.16 -12.80
CA THR A 30 -20.16 11.37 -12.02
C THR A 30 -19.37 10.08 -11.88
N ILE A 31 -18.06 10.19 -11.67
CA ILE A 31 -17.16 9.07 -11.39
C ILE A 31 -16.38 9.37 -10.13
N LEU A 32 -16.35 8.45 -9.17
CA LEU A 32 -15.44 8.51 -8.03
C LEU A 32 -14.39 7.40 -8.19
N ILE A 33 -13.13 7.80 -8.30
CA ILE A 33 -11.97 6.91 -8.41
C ILE A 33 -11.40 6.70 -7.00
N ALA A 34 -11.42 5.46 -6.51
CA ALA A 34 -10.96 5.06 -5.19
C ALA A 34 -10.14 3.76 -5.29
N THR A 35 -9.17 3.75 -6.20
CA THR A 35 -8.38 2.57 -6.55
C THR A 35 -7.28 2.24 -5.54
N GLY A 36 -7.05 3.12 -4.55
CA GLY A 36 -6.09 2.88 -3.50
C GLY A 36 -4.64 2.95 -3.99
N ALA A 37 -3.80 2.08 -3.43
CA ALA A 37 -2.37 2.03 -3.68
C ALA A 37 -1.88 0.62 -4.00
N SER A 38 -0.68 0.55 -4.58
CA SER A 38 0.08 -0.68 -4.81
C SER A 38 1.30 -0.70 -3.89
N GLU A 39 1.66 -1.87 -3.39
CA GLU A 39 2.89 -2.03 -2.59
C GLU A 39 4.13 -1.87 -3.45
N ASN A 40 5.11 -1.16 -2.94
CA ASN A 40 6.42 -1.06 -3.55
C ASN A 40 7.25 -2.31 -3.20
N MET A 41 8.07 -2.72 -4.14
CA MET A 41 9.02 -3.81 -3.96
C MET A 41 10.45 -3.29 -4.08
N VAL A 42 11.38 -3.95 -3.39
CA VAL A 42 12.81 -3.74 -3.59
C VAL A 42 13.43 -5.00 -4.19
N THR A 43 14.43 -4.81 -5.03
CA THR A 43 15.13 -5.90 -5.71
C THR A 43 16.43 -6.22 -4.97
N PHE A 44 16.66 -7.50 -4.74
CA PHE A 44 17.88 -8.08 -4.18
C PHE A 44 18.05 -9.50 -4.73
N PRO A 45 19.23 -10.11 -4.70
CA PRO A 45 19.42 -11.51 -5.08
C PRO A 45 18.41 -12.40 -4.35
N GLY A 46 17.61 -13.18 -5.10
CA GLY A 46 16.57 -14.06 -4.57
C GLY A 46 15.19 -13.41 -4.31
N TRP A 47 14.96 -12.15 -4.67
CA TRP A 47 13.69 -11.44 -4.43
C TRP A 47 12.47 -12.05 -5.14
N THR A 48 12.69 -12.91 -6.15
CA THR A 48 11.62 -13.61 -6.90
C THR A 48 11.28 -14.99 -6.32
N LEU A 49 11.96 -15.42 -5.28
CA LEU A 49 11.67 -16.70 -4.64
C LEU A 49 10.27 -16.69 -4.01
N PRO A 50 9.49 -17.78 -4.15
CA PRO A 50 8.29 -17.99 -3.35
C PRO A 50 8.60 -17.83 -1.86
N GLY A 51 7.82 -17.01 -1.15
CA GLY A 51 8.07 -16.60 0.23
C GLY A 51 8.54 -15.15 0.37
N VAL A 52 8.94 -14.48 -0.73
CA VAL A 52 9.12 -13.02 -0.74
C VAL A 52 7.80 -12.38 -1.15
N ILE A 53 7.18 -11.65 -0.23
CA ILE A 53 5.84 -11.07 -0.43
C ILE A 53 5.74 -9.65 0.15
N GLY A 54 4.78 -8.87 -0.32
CA GLY A 54 4.44 -7.60 0.32
C GLY A 54 3.74 -7.80 1.66
N ALA A 55 3.88 -6.85 2.57
CA ALA A 55 3.24 -6.91 3.88
C ALA A 55 1.70 -6.86 3.80
N GLY A 56 1.15 -6.09 2.86
CA GLY A 56 -0.28 -6.07 2.57
C GLY A 56 -0.79 -7.39 1.98
N ALA A 57 0.02 -8.06 1.14
CA ALA A 57 -0.31 -9.40 0.67
C ALA A 57 -0.36 -10.40 1.83
N ALA A 58 0.61 -10.37 2.75
CA ALA A 58 0.60 -11.19 3.97
C ALA A 58 -0.65 -10.92 4.82
N GLN A 59 -1.01 -9.64 5.00
CA GLN A 59 -2.22 -9.23 5.72
C GLN A 59 -3.50 -9.77 5.05
N THR A 60 -3.57 -9.70 3.73
CA THR A 60 -4.70 -10.23 2.95
C THR A 60 -4.83 -11.74 3.11
N MET A 61 -3.73 -12.49 3.03
CA MET A 61 -3.71 -13.93 3.27
C MET A 61 -4.29 -14.29 4.64
N MET A 62 -3.85 -13.60 5.69
CA MET A 62 -4.31 -13.87 7.05
C MET A 62 -5.76 -13.44 7.29
N ASN A 63 -6.09 -12.19 6.94
CA ASN A 63 -7.37 -11.59 7.36
C ASN A 63 -8.55 -11.97 6.47
N LEU A 64 -8.34 -12.18 5.18
CA LEU A 64 -9.41 -12.54 4.24
C LEU A 64 -9.46 -14.04 3.94
N HIS A 65 -8.31 -14.71 3.93
CA HIS A 65 -8.24 -16.10 3.52
C HIS A 65 -7.93 -17.08 4.67
N GLY A 66 -7.63 -16.58 5.87
CA GLY A 66 -7.31 -17.43 7.03
C GLY A 66 -6.05 -18.29 6.81
N THR A 67 -5.15 -17.83 5.94
CA THR A 67 -3.95 -18.59 5.55
C THR A 67 -2.69 -17.89 6.07
N LEU A 68 -1.80 -18.61 6.72
CA LEU A 68 -0.52 -18.07 7.14
C LEU A 68 0.43 -17.93 5.94
N PRO A 69 1.13 -16.79 5.79
CA PRO A 69 2.11 -16.61 4.73
C PRO A 69 3.36 -17.49 4.91
N GLY A 70 3.66 -17.87 6.14
CA GLY A 70 4.78 -18.71 6.54
C GLY A 70 4.81 -18.88 8.05
N LYS A 71 5.91 -19.41 8.58
CA LYS A 71 6.11 -19.66 10.02
C LYS A 71 7.13 -18.72 10.65
N ARG A 72 8.22 -18.46 9.95
CA ARG A 72 9.34 -17.63 10.41
C ARG A 72 9.55 -16.48 9.42
N VAL A 73 9.28 -15.27 9.85
CA VAL A 73 9.15 -14.09 8.98
C VAL A 73 10.19 -13.04 9.34
N LEU A 74 10.95 -12.56 8.37
CA LEU A 74 11.67 -11.29 8.50
C LEU A 74 10.82 -10.18 7.84
N MET A 75 10.63 -9.08 8.57
CA MET A 75 9.96 -7.87 8.07
C MET A 75 11.01 -6.84 7.63
N LEU A 76 10.94 -6.39 6.38
CA LEU A 76 11.69 -5.23 5.91
C LEU A 76 10.77 -4.00 5.85
N GLY A 77 11.09 -3.01 6.64
CA GLY A 77 10.35 -1.77 6.81
C GLY A 77 9.69 -1.65 8.18
N SER A 78 10.00 -0.56 8.88
CA SER A 78 9.50 -0.20 10.22
C SER A 78 8.48 0.94 10.19
N GLY A 79 7.85 1.18 9.03
CA GLY A 79 6.69 2.06 8.91
C GLY A 79 5.44 1.46 9.57
N ASN A 80 4.33 2.21 9.58
CA ASN A 80 3.08 1.75 10.21
C ASN A 80 2.62 0.40 9.68
N VAL A 81 2.67 0.18 8.36
CA VAL A 81 2.27 -1.10 7.74
C VAL A 81 3.14 -2.24 8.25
N GLY A 82 4.48 -2.11 8.19
CA GLY A 82 5.39 -3.15 8.64
C GLY A 82 5.19 -3.51 10.12
N LEU A 83 5.03 -2.52 10.99
CA LEU A 83 4.82 -2.73 12.43
C LEU A 83 3.47 -3.38 12.74
N VAL A 84 2.39 -2.91 12.10
CA VAL A 84 1.04 -3.47 12.30
C VAL A 84 0.97 -4.89 11.79
N VAL A 85 1.50 -5.16 10.59
CA VAL A 85 1.50 -6.51 10.00
C VAL A 85 2.41 -7.45 10.80
N SER A 86 3.58 -7.00 11.29
CA SER A 86 4.42 -7.80 12.19
C SER A 86 3.65 -8.25 13.45
N PHE A 87 2.89 -7.35 14.05
CA PHE A 87 2.08 -7.70 15.21
C PHE A 87 0.94 -8.68 14.86
N GLN A 88 0.27 -8.50 13.72
CA GLN A 88 -0.76 -9.43 13.23
C GLN A 88 -0.21 -10.81 12.90
N LEU A 89 0.98 -10.90 12.29
CA LEU A 89 1.69 -12.17 12.05
C LEU A 89 1.90 -12.93 13.34
N MET A 90 2.39 -12.26 14.39
CA MET A 90 2.58 -12.88 15.70
C MET A 90 1.25 -13.34 16.34
N GLN A 91 0.19 -12.54 16.20
CA GLN A 91 -1.15 -12.93 16.66
C GLN A 91 -1.69 -14.15 15.92
N ALA A 92 -1.36 -14.30 14.64
CA ALA A 92 -1.74 -15.43 13.82
C ALA A 92 -0.89 -16.69 14.08
N GLY A 93 0.21 -16.57 14.87
CA GLY A 93 1.07 -17.67 15.26
C GLY A 93 2.37 -17.79 14.47
N CYS A 94 2.71 -16.79 13.64
CA CYS A 94 4.03 -16.71 13.01
C CYS A 94 5.06 -16.17 14.00
N GLU A 95 6.32 -16.61 13.87
CA GLU A 95 7.47 -15.98 14.52
C GLU A 95 8.01 -14.85 13.65
N VAL A 96 7.98 -13.61 14.13
CA VAL A 96 8.68 -12.50 13.48
C VAL A 96 10.09 -12.45 14.07
N VAL A 97 11.08 -12.90 13.29
CA VAL A 97 12.46 -13.05 13.77
C VAL A 97 13.19 -11.71 13.91
N ALA A 98 12.83 -10.74 13.05
CA ALA A 98 13.40 -9.39 13.07
C ALA A 98 12.53 -8.42 12.28
N VAL A 99 12.65 -7.12 12.62
CA VAL A 99 12.26 -5.99 11.77
C VAL A 99 13.53 -5.27 11.34
N ALA A 100 13.82 -5.23 10.06
CA ALA A 100 14.94 -4.48 9.49
C ALA A 100 14.40 -3.21 8.80
N ASP A 101 15.17 -2.12 8.86
CA ASP A 101 14.87 -0.88 8.16
C ASP A 101 16.14 -0.16 7.80
N ALA A 102 16.24 0.30 6.57
CA ALA A 102 17.40 1.05 6.10
C ALA A 102 17.49 2.45 6.72
N ALA A 103 16.39 2.99 7.24
CA ALA A 103 16.38 4.23 8.01
C ALA A 103 17.08 4.05 9.38
N PRO A 104 17.76 5.10 9.90
CA PRO A 104 18.43 5.04 11.20
C PRO A 104 17.46 5.10 12.40
N ARG A 105 16.17 5.20 12.16
CA ARG A 105 15.12 5.24 13.18
C ARG A 105 13.84 4.61 12.65
N VAL A 106 13.00 4.13 13.57
CA VAL A 106 11.68 3.59 13.25
C VAL A 106 10.82 4.66 12.59
N GLY A 107 10.22 4.31 11.45
CA GLY A 107 9.40 5.21 10.64
C GLY A 107 7.94 5.30 11.09
N GLY A 108 7.42 4.26 11.74
CA GLY A 108 6.03 4.20 12.19
C GLY A 108 5.79 4.79 13.58
N TYR A 109 4.54 4.79 14.01
CA TYR A 109 4.15 5.33 15.31
C TYR A 109 4.77 4.53 16.47
N GLY A 110 5.23 5.25 17.50
CA GLY A 110 5.87 4.65 18.67
C GLY A 110 5.00 3.62 19.39
N VAL A 111 3.67 3.75 19.35
CA VAL A 111 2.73 2.77 19.95
C VAL A 111 2.81 1.42 19.24
N HIS A 112 2.97 1.38 17.92
CA HIS A 112 3.12 0.15 17.16
C HIS A 112 4.51 -0.46 17.35
N ALA A 113 5.56 0.36 17.29
CA ALA A 113 6.92 -0.08 17.57
C ALA A 113 7.05 -0.70 18.99
N ALA A 114 6.46 -0.05 19.99
CA ALA A 114 6.46 -0.55 21.37
C ALA A 114 5.71 -1.89 21.53
N LYS A 115 4.65 -2.15 20.75
CA LYS A 115 3.96 -3.45 20.76
C LYS A 115 4.89 -4.56 20.23
N VAL A 116 5.52 -4.34 19.09
CA VAL A 116 6.45 -5.31 18.47
C VAL A 116 7.65 -5.56 19.38
N ALA A 117 8.28 -4.50 19.91
CA ALA A 117 9.41 -4.61 20.82
C ALA A 117 9.10 -5.39 22.11
N ARG A 118 7.90 -5.18 22.71
CA ARG A 118 7.47 -5.94 23.89
C ARG A 118 7.26 -7.42 23.63
N CYS A 119 7.02 -7.82 22.38
CA CYS A 119 6.98 -9.22 21.99
C CYS A 119 8.38 -9.83 21.82
N GLY A 120 9.45 -9.08 22.06
CA GLY A 120 10.83 -9.55 21.98
C GLY A 120 11.45 -9.51 20.59
N VAL A 121 10.78 -8.89 19.60
CA VAL A 121 11.29 -8.80 18.24
C VAL A 121 12.40 -7.75 18.16
N PRO A 122 13.62 -8.12 17.71
CA PRO A 122 14.71 -7.18 17.53
C PRO A 122 14.48 -6.26 16.32
N PHE A 123 14.96 -5.01 16.46
CA PHE A 123 14.98 -4.03 15.38
C PHE A 123 16.41 -3.84 14.88
N TYR A 124 16.62 -4.01 13.59
CA TYR A 124 17.87 -3.72 12.90
C TYR A 124 17.66 -2.48 12.03
N LEU A 125 17.94 -1.31 12.62
CA LEU A 125 17.89 -0.02 11.94
C LEU A 125 19.20 0.21 11.18
N SER A 126 19.17 1.05 10.15
CA SER A 126 20.25 1.20 9.17
C SER A 126 20.63 -0.14 8.51
N HIS A 127 19.68 -1.06 8.34
CA HIS A 127 19.94 -2.36 7.72
C HIS A 127 18.96 -2.60 6.56
N THR A 128 19.44 -3.28 5.52
CA THR A 128 18.60 -3.74 4.40
C THR A 128 18.93 -5.19 4.06
N ILE A 129 18.11 -5.79 3.19
CA ILE A 129 18.35 -7.15 2.69
C ILE A 129 19.50 -7.13 1.67
N ILE A 130 20.45 -8.02 1.85
CA ILE A 130 21.53 -8.29 0.89
C ILE A 130 21.09 -9.37 -0.09
N SER A 131 20.53 -10.47 0.41
CA SER A 131 20.08 -11.61 -0.41
C SER A 131 19.05 -12.45 0.34
N ALA A 132 18.20 -13.14 -0.41
CA ALA A 132 17.41 -14.26 0.08
C ALA A 132 18.02 -15.57 -0.44
N ASP A 133 18.02 -16.60 0.41
CA ASP A 133 18.53 -17.92 0.10
C ASP A 133 17.38 -18.88 -0.18
N GLY A 134 17.63 -19.85 -1.07
CA GLY A 134 16.69 -20.89 -1.45
C GLY A 134 16.82 -21.28 -2.92
N GLU A 135 16.24 -22.41 -3.29
CA GLU A 135 16.11 -22.86 -4.69
C GLU A 135 14.66 -22.74 -5.16
N ASP A 136 13.74 -23.45 -4.51
CA ASP A 136 12.31 -23.45 -4.84
C ASP A 136 11.50 -22.42 -4.03
N CYS A 137 11.96 -22.07 -2.84
CA CYS A 137 11.34 -21.11 -1.93
C CYS A 137 12.40 -20.54 -0.98
N VAL A 138 12.01 -19.49 -0.26
CA VAL A 138 12.87 -18.87 0.75
C VAL A 138 13.18 -19.86 1.87
N THR A 139 14.47 -19.99 2.20
CA THR A 139 14.98 -20.78 3.35
C THR A 139 15.79 -19.93 4.32
N GLY A 140 16.22 -18.73 3.88
CA GLY A 140 16.99 -17.82 4.68
C GLY A 140 17.06 -16.43 4.06
N VAL A 141 17.58 -15.50 4.83
CA VAL A 141 17.81 -14.10 4.40
C VAL A 141 19.04 -13.54 5.09
N THR A 142 19.85 -12.82 4.35
CA THR A 142 20.99 -12.07 4.87
C THR A 142 20.68 -10.59 4.80
N ILE A 143 20.81 -9.89 5.93
CA ILE A 143 20.74 -8.42 6.02
C ILE A 143 22.10 -7.85 6.32
N GLY A 144 22.32 -6.57 6.01
CA GLY A 144 23.54 -5.84 6.34
C GLY A 144 23.28 -4.39 6.66
N GLU A 145 24.19 -3.79 7.42
CA GLU A 145 24.13 -2.37 7.73
C GLU A 145 24.44 -1.54 6.49
N VAL A 146 23.76 -0.41 6.33
CA VAL A 146 24.00 0.54 5.26
C VAL A 146 24.57 1.85 5.78
N ASP A 147 25.48 2.42 5.00
CA ASP A 147 26.01 3.75 5.25
C ASP A 147 25.03 4.86 4.81
N LYS A 148 25.44 6.12 4.96
CA LYS A 148 24.67 7.30 4.54
C LYS A 148 24.39 7.39 3.03
N ASN A 149 25.11 6.61 2.21
CA ASN A 149 24.95 6.52 0.76
C ASN A 149 24.18 5.25 0.35
N TRP A 150 23.57 4.54 1.31
CA TRP A 150 22.84 3.28 1.10
C TRP A 150 23.72 2.12 0.60
N GLN A 151 25.05 2.18 0.88
CA GLN A 151 25.97 1.11 0.54
C GLN A 151 26.13 0.16 1.74
N ILE A 152 26.11 -1.16 1.46
CA ILE A 152 26.34 -2.17 2.49
C ILE A 152 27.74 -1.99 3.10
N ILE A 153 27.81 -1.98 4.41
CA ILE A 153 29.06 -1.95 5.18
C ILE A 153 29.55 -3.39 5.33
N PRO A 154 30.71 -3.77 4.71
CA PRO A 154 31.21 -5.14 4.80
C PRO A 154 31.51 -5.56 6.23
N GLY A 155 31.19 -6.83 6.57
CA GLY A 155 31.42 -7.40 7.91
C GLY A 155 30.25 -7.14 8.89
N THR A 156 29.15 -6.56 8.43
CA THR A 156 27.93 -6.33 9.24
C THR A 156 26.82 -7.33 8.94
N GLU A 157 27.08 -8.28 8.05
CA GLU A 157 26.11 -9.26 7.57
C GLU A 157 25.56 -10.10 8.72
N LYS A 158 24.25 -10.29 8.72
CA LYS A 158 23.51 -11.14 9.65
C LYS A 158 22.58 -12.06 8.88
N HIS A 159 22.69 -13.34 9.13
CA HIS A 159 21.86 -14.35 8.52
C HIS A 159 20.71 -14.76 9.45
N PHE A 160 19.55 -15.03 8.88
CA PHE A 160 18.36 -15.55 9.57
C PHE A 160 17.76 -16.69 8.77
N ASP A 161 17.49 -17.82 9.44
CA ASP A 161 16.68 -18.90 8.88
C ASP A 161 15.21 -18.47 8.91
N VAL A 162 14.62 -18.24 7.73
CA VAL A 162 13.24 -17.81 7.54
C VAL A 162 12.64 -18.53 6.35
N ASP A 163 11.32 -18.70 6.35
CA ASP A 163 10.56 -19.19 5.20
C ASP A 163 9.78 -18.08 4.49
N THR A 164 9.79 -16.88 5.06
CA THR A 164 9.05 -15.75 4.51
C THR A 164 9.79 -14.43 4.76
N ILE A 165 9.81 -13.59 3.73
CA ILE A 165 10.31 -12.21 3.78
C ILE A 165 9.13 -11.31 3.42
N CYS A 166 8.70 -10.46 4.38
CA CYS A 166 7.66 -9.47 4.15
C CYS A 166 8.27 -8.10 3.88
N LEU A 167 7.84 -7.46 2.79
CA LEU A 167 8.31 -6.15 2.38
C LEU A 167 7.26 -5.09 2.69
N ALA A 168 7.62 -4.10 3.50
CA ALA A 168 6.81 -2.93 3.87
C ALA A 168 7.59 -1.64 3.53
N VAL A 169 8.02 -1.52 2.27
CA VAL A 169 8.96 -0.50 1.79
C VAL A 169 8.27 0.69 1.10
N GLY A 170 7.00 0.88 1.40
CA GLY A 170 6.18 1.97 0.92
C GLY A 170 5.08 1.52 -0.01
N LEU A 171 4.26 2.50 -0.41
CA LEU A 171 3.12 2.36 -1.29
C LEU A 171 3.20 3.40 -2.40
N SER A 172 2.61 3.12 -3.56
CA SER A 172 2.46 4.07 -4.65
C SER A 172 0.99 4.21 -5.03
N PRO A 173 0.47 5.43 -5.22
CA PRO A 173 -0.91 5.66 -5.62
C PRO A 173 -1.28 4.96 -6.93
N MET A 174 -2.41 4.26 -6.97
CA MET A 174 -2.92 3.63 -8.19
C MET A 174 -3.71 4.64 -9.02
N SER A 175 -3.05 5.69 -9.48
CA SER A 175 -3.64 6.87 -10.13
C SER A 175 -3.80 6.74 -11.67
N LYS A 176 -3.50 5.58 -12.24
CA LYS A 176 -3.53 5.36 -13.70
C LYS A 176 -4.90 5.67 -14.33
N LEU A 177 -5.99 5.34 -13.64
CA LEU A 177 -7.34 5.65 -14.15
C LEU A 177 -7.62 7.16 -14.16
N CYS A 178 -7.03 7.92 -13.25
CA CYS A 178 -7.12 9.39 -13.27
C CYS A 178 -6.39 9.97 -14.48
N ASP A 179 -5.19 9.47 -14.78
CA ASP A 179 -4.41 9.84 -15.96
C ASP A 179 -5.18 9.50 -17.26
N MET A 180 -5.73 8.29 -17.35
CA MET A 180 -6.54 7.86 -18.50
C MET A 180 -7.81 8.71 -18.69
N ALA A 181 -8.40 9.20 -17.59
CA ALA A 181 -9.55 10.09 -17.62
C ALA A 181 -9.20 11.53 -18.06
N GLY A 182 -7.92 11.83 -18.29
CA GLY A 182 -7.44 13.15 -18.69
C GLY A 182 -7.29 14.13 -17.53
N CYS A 183 -7.22 13.65 -16.29
CA CYS A 183 -6.98 14.51 -15.14
C CYS A 183 -5.57 15.12 -15.20
N VAL A 184 -5.42 16.35 -14.72
CA VAL A 184 -4.10 16.92 -14.49
C VAL A 184 -3.42 16.17 -13.36
N MET A 185 -2.24 15.66 -13.64
CA MET A 185 -1.44 14.86 -12.71
C MET A 185 -0.24 15.66 -12.23
N GLU A 186 0.19 15.42 -10.99
CA GLU A 186 1.41 16.01 -10.41
C GLU A 186 2.28 14.91 -9.79
N ASP A 187 3.61 15.08 -9.90
CA ASP A 187 4.55 14.29 -9.11
C ASP A 187 4.75 14.98 -7.77
N ASN A 188 4.23 14.36 -6.70
CA ASN A 188 4.22 14.93 -5.36
C ASN A 188 4.85 13.95 -4.36
N PRO A 189 6.14 14.14 -4.01
CA PRO A 189 6.82 13.24 -3.07
C PRO A 189 6.14 13.16 -1.69
N ALA A 190 5.46 14.22 -1.24
CA ALA A 190 4.72 14.20 0.03
C ALA A 190 3.49 13.31 0.00
N LYS A 191 2.95 13.05 -1.21
CA LYS A 191 1.83 12.14 -1.47
C LYS A 191 2.27 10.76 -1.97
N ALA A 192 3.58 10.49 -1.91
CA ALA A 192 4.24 9.26 -2.33
C ALA A 192 4.18 8.97 -3.85
N GLY A 193 4.08 10.00 -4.70
CA GLY A 193 4.30 9.85 -6.13
C GLY A 193 3.33 10.62 -7.03
N PHE A 194 2.97 10.00 -8.15
CA PHE A 194 2.18 10.61 -9.22
C PHE A 194 0.68 10.52 -8.91
N VAL A 195 0.07 11.66 -8.61
CA VAL A 195 -1.32 11.78 -8.13
C VAL A 195 -2.12 12.79 -8.95
N PRO A 196 -3.47 12.66 -9.03
CA PRO A 196 -4.29 13.70 -9.63
C PRO A 196 -4.30 14.96 -8.75
N THR A 197 -4.35 16.13 -9.37
CA THR A 197 -4.68 17.35 -8.65
C THR A 197 -6.17 17.37 -8.33
N VAL A 198 -6.50 17.58 -7.07
CA VAL A 198 -7.90 17.64 -6.59
C VAL A 198 -8.14 18.92 -5.81
N ASN A 199 -9.38 19.39 -5.81
CA ASN A 199 -9.82 20.49 -4.96
C ASN A 199 -10.20 19.97 -3.54
N GLU A 200 -10.68 20.85 -2.67
CA GLU A 200 -11.10 20.54 -1.30
C GLU A 200 -12.25 19.54 -1.20
N TYR A 201 -12.95 19.27 -2.29
CA TYR A 201 -14.05 18.31 -2.39
C TYR A 201 -13.63 16.99 -3.06
N GLY A 202 -12.35 16.80 -3.35
CA GLY A 202 -11.85 15.64 -4.08
C GLY A 202 -12.16 15.65 -5.58
N GLU A 203 -12.73 16.76 -6.13
CA GLU A 203 -12.96 16.85 -7.57
C GLU A 203 -11.65 17.13 -8.31
N THR A 204 -11.39 16.35 -9.36
CA THR A 204 -10.20 16.47 -10.20
C THR A 204 -10.32 17.67 -11.16
N SER A 205 -9.31 17.88 -12.00
CA SER A 205 -9.37 18.89 -13.07
C SER A 205 -10.45 18.60 -14.13
N VAL A 206 -10.99 17.37 -14.15
CA VAL A 206 -12.09 16.97 -15.07
C VAL A 206 -13.42 17.04 -14.30
N PRO A 207 -14.34 17.95 -14.68
CA PRO A 207 -15.59 18.16 -13.95
C PRO A 207 -16.43 16.89 -13.81
N GLY A 208 -16.83 16.57 -12.58
CA GLY A 208 -17.63 15.38 -12.24
C GLY A 208 -16.82 14.10 -12.11
N ILE A 209 -15.47 14.17 -12.17
CA ILE A 209 -14.58 13.10 -11.79
C ILE A 209 -13.91 13.44 -10.47
N TYR A 210 -14.03 12.56 -9.49
CA TYR A 210 -13.51 12.71 -8.14
C TYR A 210 -12.47 11.62 -7.86
N ALA A 211 -11.51 11.93 -6.98
CA ALA A 211 -10.55 10.95 -6.47
C ALA A 211 -10.48 11.07 -4.95
N ALA A 212 -10.45 9.94 -4.24
CA ALA A 212 -10.42 9.91 -2.77
C ALA A 212 -9.64 8.69 -2.25
N GLY A 213 -8.97 8.87 -1.12
CA GLY A 213 -8.09 7.89 -0.49
C GLY A 213 -6.72 7.83 -1.16
N ASP A 214 -5.99 6.75 -0.99
CA ASP A 214 -4.60 6.60 -1.41
C ASP A 214 -4.32 6.88 -2.89
N VAL A 215 -5.33 6.86 -3.74
CA VAL A 215 -5.21 7.26 -5.15
C VAL A 215 -4.84 8.73 -5.32
N SER A 216 -5.22 9.58 -4.36
CA SER A 216 -4.92 11.02 -4.32
C SER A 216 -3.73 11.39 -3.41
N GLY A 217 -3.14 10.38 -2.76
CA GLY A 217 -1.98 10.48 -1.87
C GLY A 217 -2.03 9.44 -0.77
N ILE A 218 -0.89 8.85 -0.43
CA ILE A 218 -0.84 7.81 0.61
C ILE A 218 -1.08 8.44 1.97
N GLU A 219 -2.15 8.02 2.64
CA GLU A 219 -2.55 8.50 3.95
C GLU A 219 -3.07 7.37 4.86
N GLU A 220 -3.60 7.75 6.02
CA GLU A 220 -4.23 6.84 6.98
C GLU A 220 -5.66 6.47 6.53
N ALA A 221 -6.14 5.29 6.92
CA ALA A 221 -7.48 4.83 6.58
C ALA A 221 -8.61 5.78 7.05
N SER A 222 -8.39 6.49 8.16
CA SER A 222 -9.33 7.48 8.68
C SER A 222 -9.45 8.70 7.76
N SER A 223 -8.34 9.18 7.19
CA SER A 223 -8.33 10.26 6.19
C SER A 223 -9.07 9.82 4.93
N ALA A 224 -8.74 8.64 4.41
CA ALA A 224 -9.40 8.07 3.22
C ALA A 224 -10.92 7.96 3.38
N MET A 225 -11.41 7.58 4.58
CA MET A 225 -12.85 7.54 4.89
C MET A 225 -13.49 8.93 4.82
N ILE A 226 -12.82 9.95 5.34
CA ILE A 226 -13.33 11.34 5.34
C ILE A 226 -13.33 11.88 3.91
N GLU A 227 -12.25 11.69 3.17
CA GLU A 227 -12.16 12.10 1.75
C GLU A 227 -13.26 11.46 0.91
N GLY A 228 -13.48 10.14 1.08
CA GLY A 228 -14.56 9.42 0.39
C GLY A 228 -15.95 9.97 0.70
N ARG A 229 -16.20 10.38 1.97
CA ARG A 229 -17.45 11.03 2.36
C ARG A 229 -17.60 12.42 1.71
N ILE A 230 -16.56 13.24 1.75
CA ILE A 230 -16.56 14.59 1.14
C ILE A 230 -16.80 14.48 -0.36
N ALA A 231 -16.06 13.62 -1.06
CA ALA A 231 -16.22 13.43 -2.50
C ALA A 231 -17.60 12.89 -2.86
N GLY A 232 -18.13 11.94 -2.09
CA GLY A 232 -19.47 11.39 -2.27
C GLY A 232 -20.56 12.45 -2.08
N MET A 233 -20.45 13.31 -1.06
CA MET A 233 -21.38 14.43 -0.83
C MET A 233 -21.29 15.47 -1.95
N ALA A 234 -20.10 15.82 -2.41
CA ALA A 234 -19.91 16.76 -3.51
C ALA A 234 -20.49 16.21 -4.83
N ALA A 235 -20.31 14.94 -5.12
CA ALA A 235 -20.90 14.27 -6.27
C ALA A 235 -22.44 14.28 -6.19
N ALA A 236 -23.02 13.96 -5.01
CA ALA A 236 -24.46 13.99 -4.79
C ALA A 236 -25.06 15.41 -4.94
N ALA A 237 -24.37 16.42 -4.40
CA ALA A 237 -24.77 17.83 -4.55
C ALA A 237 -24.75 18.26 -6.03
N ARG A 238 -23.70 17.87 -6.78
CA ARG A 238 -23.62 18.13 -8.21
C ARG A 238 -24.80 17.55 -9.00
N LEU A 239 -25.29 16.38 -8.59
CA LEU A 239 -26.43 15.69 -9.22
C LEU A 239 -27.79 16.22 -8.73
N GLY A 240 -27.82 17.13 -7.77
CA GLY A 240 -29.05 17.67 -7.18
C GLY A 240 -29.85 16.65 -6.37
N VAL A 241 -29.21 15.55 -5.90
CA VAL A 241 -29.87 14.50 -5.12
C VAL A 241 -29.72 14.67 -3.60
N MET A 242 -29.00 15.68 -3.15
CA MET A 242 -28.93 16.05 -1.74
C MET A 242 -30.08 17.01 -1.39
N ALA A 243 -30.84 16.70 -0.32
CA ALA A 243 -31.75 17.67 0.26
C ALA A 243 -30.96 18.88 0.82
N GLU A 244 -31.49 20.10 0.66
CA GLU A 244 -30.85 21.34 1.11
C GLU A 244 -30.54 21.39 2.63
N GLU A 245 -31.11 20.46 3.42
CA GLU A 245 -30.98 20.42 4.88
C GLU A 245 -29.68 19.83 5.42
N THR A 246 -28.91 19.07 4.63
CA THR A 246 -27.66 18.42 5.10
C THR A 246 -26.38 19.25 4.95
N GLY A 247 -26.48 20.45 4.43
CA GLY A 247 -25.35 21.37 4.24
C GLY A 247 -25.08 22.37 5.39
N LYS A 248 -25.65 22.18 6.57
CA LYS A 248 -25.56 23.11 7.71
C LYS A 248 -25.22 22.48 9.06
N GLU A 249 -24.56 21.32 9.10
CA GLU A 249 -23.95 20.82 10.33
C GLU A 249 -22.45 20.57 10.18
#